data_a2018013c7377ad7c886de6bde5696b0
#
_entry.id   a2018013c7377ad7c886de6bde5696b0
#
_cell.length_a   1.000
_cell.length_b   1.000
_cell.length_c   1.000
_cell.angle_alpha   90.00
_cell.angle_beta   90.00
_cell.angle_gamma   90.00
#
_symmetry.space_group_name_H-M   'P 1'
#
loop_
_entity.id
_entity.type
_entity.pdbx_description
1 polymer ?
#
loop_
_entity_poly.entity_id
_entity_poly.type
_entity_poly.pdbx_seq_one_letter_code
_entity_poly.pdbx_strand_id
1 'polypeptide(L)'
;MAYIESIKLSNFRNYESLELSFDKGTNIFYGDNAQGKTNILESVYLCGTSKSHKGSKDREIIRFEQDEAHIRMMVGKDSMSYKIDMHLRKNKAKGVAINGLPIKKARELLGVVNLVFFSPEDLNIIKNGPGERRRFMDAELCQLDKLYLTDLAGYNHVLNQRNKLLKDMYKQPDLGATLDVWDMQLVNYGRKIIGKRREFVESLNEIIKEIHRNLTGGIENIEVIYEPSVESEALEESLFRNRDRDLRMKMTSSGPHRDDLMVAVNGIDIRKYGSQGQQRTAALSLKLSEIYLVEKIIHDKPVLLLDDVLSELDSSRQNYLLESIHDIQTMITCTGLDDFVSHQFTINKVFHVVAGHVYQPMGC
;
A
#
# COMPACT_ATOMS: atom_id res chain seq x y z
N MET A 1 -13.30 -14.07 8.53
CA MET A 1 -12.66 -13.60 7.29
C MET A 1 -13.44 -12.41 6.75
N ALA A 2 -12.74 -11.30 6.49
CA ALA A 2 -13.36 -10.15 5.85
C ALA A 2 -13.37 -10.33 4.31
N TYR A 3 -14.46 -9.90 3.66
CA TYR A 3 -14.62 -9.94 2.20
C TYR A 3 -15.45 -8.76 1.72
N ILE A 4 -15.23 -8.34 0.49
CA ILE A 4 -16.00 -7.26 -0.13
C ILE A 4 -17.23 -7.85 -0.81
N GLU A 5 -18.41 -7.38 -0.41
CA GLU A 5 -19.69 -7.82 -0.94
C GLU A 5 -20.03 -7.07 -2.23
N SER A 6 -19.85 -5.75 -2.21
CA SER A 6 -20.21 -4.90 -3.34
C SER A 6 -19.49 -3.55 -3.30
N ILE A 7 -19.45 -2.90 -4.46
CA ILE A 7 -19.02 -1.53 -4.60
C ILE A 7 -19.97 -0.74 -5.47
N LYS A 8 -20.22 0.53 -5.09
CA LYS A 8 -20.98 1.49 -5.88
C LYS A 8 -20.16 2.75 -6.06
N LEU A 9 -20.02 3.19 -7.29
CA LEU A 9 -19.25 4.37 -7.70
C LEU A 9 -20.18 5.41 -8.32
N SER A 10 -19.89 6.69 -8.09
CA SER A 10 -20.47 7.82 -8.81
C SER A 10 -19.38 8.83 -9.12
N ASN A 11 -19.24 9.24 -10.38
CA ASN A 11 -18.26 10.20 -10.87
C ASN A 11 -16.80 9.86 -10.50
N PHE A 12 -16.45 8.59 -10.56
CA PHE A 12 -15.12 8.09 -10.18
C PHE A 12 -14.30 7.75 -11.42
N ARG A 13 -13.17 8.41 -11.66
CA ARG A 13 -12.31 8.19 -12.83
C ARG A 13 -13.11 8.27 -14.14
N ASN A 14 -13.21 7.16 -14.88
CA ASN A 14 -13.99 7.05 -16.12
C ASN A 14 -15.44 6.59 -15.89
N TYR A 15 -15.80 6.22 -14.65
CA TYR A 15 -17.15 5.77 -14.32
C TYR A 15 -18.05 6.94 -13.93
N GLU A 16 -19.15 7.12 -14.64
CA GLU A 16 -20.24 8.00 -14.24
C GLU A 16 -21.04 7.37 -13.10
N SER A 17 -21.45 6.14 -13.30
CA SER A 17 -22.11 5.29 -12.31
C SER A 17 -21.72 3.84 -12.53
N LEU A 18 -21.42 3.13 -11.45
CA LEU A 18 -21.13 1.70 -11.48
C LEU A 18 -21.64 1.06 -10.20
N GLU A 19 -22.24 -0.11 -10.30
CA GLU A 19 -22.64 -0.93 -9.15
C GLU A 19 -22.28 -2.39 -9.43
N LEU A 20 -21.46 -3.00 -8.57
CA LEU A 20 -20.99 -4.36 -8.70
C LEU A 20 -21.16 -5.11 -7.39
N SER A 21 -21.53 -6.38 -7.48
CA SER A 21 -21.46 -7.34 -6.38
C SER A 21 -20.44 -8.41 -6.70
N PHE A 22 -19.66 -8.81 -5.70
CA PHE A 22 -18.55 -9.75 -5.84
C PHE A 22 -18.85 -11.10 -5.23
N ASP A 23 -18.16 -12.13 -5.72
CA ASP A 23 -18.09 -13.43 -5.06
C ASP A 23 -17.01 -13.40 -3.96
N LYS A 24 -17.12 -14.29 -2.99
CA LYS A 24 -16.13 -14.44 -1.91
C LYS A 24 -14.81 -15.07 -2.36
N GLY A 25 -14.78 -15.67 -3.53
CA GLY A 25 -13.60 -16.22 -4.16
C GLY A 25 -13.03 -15.28 -5.22
N THR A 26 -12.75 -15.81 -6.40
CA THR A 26 -12.08 -15.09 -7.48
C THR A 26 -13.06 -14.34 -8.37
N ASN A 27 -12.81 -13.03 -8.50
CA ASN A 27 -13.54 -12.11 -9.38
C ASN A 27 -12.59 -11.57 -10.45
N ILE A 28 -12.87 -11.85 -11.71
CA ILE A 28 -12.02 -11.45 -12.84
C ILE A 28 -12.66 -10.30 -13.62
N PHE A 29 -11.88 -9.26 -13.88
CA PHE A 29 -12.23 -8.13 -14.74
C PHE A 29 -11.37 -8.21 -16.00
N TYR A 30 -11.95 -8.59 -17.13
CA TYR A 30 -11.22 -8.70 -18.38
C TYR A 30 -11.71 -7.68 -19.43
N GLY A 31 -10.85 -7.39 -20.38
CA GLY A 31 -11.10 -6.46 -21.49
C GLY A 31 -9.82 -5.74 -21.90
N ASP A 32 -9.88 -4.95 -22.96
CA ASP A 32 -8.73 -4.23 -23.50
C ASP A 32 -8.10 -3.26 -22.48
N ASN A 33 -6.89 -2.81 -22.76
CA ASN A 33 -6.22 -1.81 -21.93
C ASN A 33 -6.97 -0.46 -21.97
N ALA A 34 -6.84 0.31 -20.90
CA ALA A 34 -7.49 1.61 -20.73
C ALA A 34 -9.04 1.60 -20.65
N GLN A 35 -9.69 0.43 -20.52
CA GLN A 35 -11.16 0.34 -20.39
C GLN A 35 -11.67 0.71 -18.98
N GLY A 36 -10.79 0.77 -17.96
CA GLY A 36 -11.16 1.14 -16.59
C GLY A 36 -11.02 0.03 -15.56
N LYS A 37 -10.50 -1.16 -15.91
CA LYS A 37 -10.32 -2.29 -15.01
C LYS A 37 -9.56 -1.92 -13.72
N THR A 38 -8.38 -1.33 -13.86
CA THR A 38 -7.56 -0.82 -12.74
C THR A 38 -8.32 0.17 -11.85
N ASN A 39 -9.21 0.98 -12.44
CA ASN A 39 -9.98 1.98 -11.68
C ASN A 39 -10.98 1.33 -10.70
N ILE A 40 -11.49 0.12 -11.02
CA ILE A 40 -12.33 -0.65 -10.09
C ILE A 40 -11.48 -1.06 -8.88
N LEU A 41 -10.31 -1.67 -9.10
CA LEU A 41 -9.40 -2.07 -8.03
C LEU A 41 -8.94 -0.85 -7.20
N GLU A 42 -8.60 0.26 -7.88
CA GLU A 42 -8.25 1.52 -7.20
C GLU A 42 -9.38 2.01 -6.28
N SER A 43 -10.63 1.91 -6.70
CA SER A 43 -11.77 2.34 -5.89
C SER A 43 -11.93 1.50 -4.62
N VAL A 44 -11.71 0.19 -4.73
CA VAL A 44 -11.71 -0.74 -3.58
C VAL A 44 -10.57 -0.41 -2.62
N TYR A 45 -9.35 -0.28 -3.14
CA TYR A 45 -8.18 0.03 -2.33
C TYR A 45 -8.31 1.39 -1.62
N LEU A 46 -8.75 2.42 -2.36
CA LEU A 46 -8.99 3.75 -1.80
C LEU A 46 -10.03 3.73 -0.68
N CYS A 47 -11.12 3.00 -0.90
CA CYS A 47 -12.21 2.89 0.09
C CYS A 47 -11.76 2.16 1.36
N GLY A 48 -10.92 1.14 1.24
CA GLY A 48 -10.41 0.36 2.39
C GLY A 48 -9.25 1.02 3.12
N THR A 49 -8.40 1.81 2.44
CA THR A 49 -7.17 2.38 3.02
C THR A 49 -7.18 3.90 3.17
N SER A 50 -8.17 4.58 2.58
CA SER A 50 -8.24 6.04 2.45
C SER A 50 -7.11 6.67 1.64
N LYS A 51 -6.35 5.87 0.87
CA LYS A 51 -5.25 6.33 0.00
C LYS A 51 -5.32 5.66 -1.36
N SER A 52 -5.00 6.37 -2.43
CA SER A 52 -4.77 5.76 -3.74
C SER A 52 -3.47 4.97 -3.73
N HIS A 53 -3.44 3.77 -4.31
CA HIS A 53 -2.20 2.99 -4.48
C HIS A 53 -1.20 3.73 -5.39
N LYS A 54 -1.70 4.47 -6.40
CA LYS A 54 -0.88 5.31 -7.30
C LYS A 54 -0.39 6.61 -6.66
N GLY A 55 -0.83 6.94 -5.42
CA GLY A 55 -0.53 8.22 -4.80
C GLY A 55 -1.26 9.41 -5.41
N SER A 56 -2.32 9.18 -6.19
CA SER A 56 -3.15 10.22 -6.80
C SER A 56 -3.82 11.08 -5.72
N LYS A 57 -3.92 12.38 -5.98
CA LYS A 57 -4.68 13.30 -5.14
C LYS A 57 -6.17 13.08 -5.34
N ASP A 58 -6.97 13.30 -4.31
CA ASP A 58 -8.43 13.08 -4.37
C ASP A 58 -9.09 13.80 -5.57
N ARG A 59 -8.64 15.01 -5.92
CA ARG A 59 -9.14 15.77 -7.09
C ARG A 59 -8.84 15.11 -8.44
N GLU A 60 -7.81 14.28 -8.53
CA GLU A 60 -7.39 13.59 -9.76
C GLU A 60 -8.17 12.29 -9.98
N ILE A 61 -8.84 11.82 -8.94
CA ILE A 61 -9.67 10.60 -8.93
C ILE A 61 -11.11 10.92 -9.33
N ILE A 62 -11.57 12.15 -9.07
CA ILE A 62 -12.89 12.61 -9.48
C ILE A 62 -12.95 12.65 -11.01
N ARG A 63 -14.09 12.18 -11.57
CA ARG A 63 -14.34 12.16 -13.02
C ARG A 63 -14.13 13.55 -13.62
N PHE A 64 -13.59 13.57 -14.82
CA PHE A 64 -13.35 14.84 -15.54
C PHE A 64 -14.65 15.67 -15.62
N GLU A 65 -14.54 16.99 -15.48
CA GLU A 65 -15.64 17.95 -15.42
C GLU A 65 -16.59 17.85 -14.21
N GLN A 66 -16.36 16.92 -13.28
CA GLN A 66 -17.14 16.81 -12.05
C GLN A 66 -16.39 17.42 -10.86
N ASP A 67 -17.13 17.85 -9.82
CA ASP A 67 -16.56 18.47 -8.62
C ASP A 67 -16.49 17.52 -7.43
N GLU A 68 -17.20 16.41 -7.51
CA GLU A 68 -17.26 15.40 -6.45
C GLU A 68 -17.44 13.98 -6.99
N ALA A 69 -17.01 13.01 -6.22
CA ALA A 69 -17.20 11.59 -6.47
C ALA A 69 -17.60 10.86 -5.18
N HIS A 70 -18.36 9.79 -5.33
CA HIS A 70 -18.79 8.95 -4.23
C HIS A 70 -18.39 7.50 -4.46
N ILE A 71 -17.91 6.86 -3.39
CA ILE A 71 -17.67 5.43 -3.33
C ILE A 71 -18.46 4.89 -2.15
N ARG A 72 -19.23 3.82 -2.37
CA ARG A 72 -19.81 3.01 -1.32
C ARG A 72 -19.32 1.59 -1.45
N MET A 73 -18.76 1.04 -0.40
CA MET A 73 -18.29 -0.34 -0.35
C MET A 73 -18.98 -1.07 0.81
N MET A 74 -19.50 -2.27 0.52
CA MET A 74 -20.03 -3.17 1.54
C MET A 74 -18.99 -4.25 1.83
N VAL A 75 -18.70 -4.46 3.10
CA VAL A 75 -17.72 -5.43 3.59
C VAL A 75 -18.41 -6.38 4.57
N GLY A 76 -18.43 -7.66 4.26
CA GLY A 76 -18.85 -8.71 5.18
C GLY A 76 -17.68 -9.14 6.07
N LYS A 77 -17.90 -9.23 7.38
CA LYS A 77 -16.92 -9.73 8.34
C LYS A 77 -17.63 -10.31 9.57
N ASP A 78 -17.29 -11.56 9.91
CA ASP A 78 -17.76 -12.20 11.15
C ASP A 78 -19.28 -12.10 11.37
N SER A 79 -20.08 -12.41 10.34
CA SER A 79 -21.54 -12.30 10.30
C SER A 79 -22.11 -10.88 10.41
N MET A 80 -21.24 -9.86 10.35
CA MET A 80 -21.64 -8.45 10.27
C MET A 80 -21.33 -7.88 8.90
N SER A 81 -22.10 -6.88 8.49
CA SER A 81 -21.82 -6.11 7.27
C SER A 81 -21.48 -4.67 7.63
N TYR A 82 -20.39 -4.18 7.05
CA TYR A 82 -19.91 -2.81 7.22
C TYR A 82 -20.14 -2.03 5.92
N LYS A 83 -20.84 -0.92 6.02
CA LYS A 83 -21.01 0.02 4.93
C LYS A 83 -19.98 1.13 5.07
N ILE A 84 -19.07 1.25 4.12
CA ILE A 84 -18.09 2.33 4.03
C ILE A 84 -18.56 3.28 2.94
N ASP A 85 -18.85 4.53 3.29
CA ASP A 85 -19.17 5.61 2.36
C ASP A 85 -18.01 6.59 2.32
N MET A 86 -17.50 6.89 1.12
CA MET A 86 -16.45 7.88 0.90
C MET A 86 -16.91 8.94 -0.08
N HIS A 87 -16.76 10.21 0.30
CA HIS A 87 -17.11 11.37 -0.51
C HIS A 87 -15.86 12.19 -0.81
N LEU A 88 -15.45 12.21 -2.07
CA LEU A 88 -14.32 13.00 -2.58
C LEU A 88 -14.82 14.33 -3.12
N ARG A 89 -14.10 15.42 -2.83
CA ARG A 89 -14.42 16.78 -3.28
C ARG A 89 -13.16 17.50 -3.72
N LYS A 90 -13.21 18.25 -4.84
CA LYS A 90 -12.03 18.94 -5.39
C LYS A 90 -11.35 19.90 -4.41
N ASN A 91 -12.15 20.66 -3.66
CA ASN A 91 -11.67 21.79 -2.87
C ASN A 91 -11.87 21.63 -1.36
N LYS A 92 -12.22 20.42 -0.91
CA LYS A 92 -12.43 20.11 0.51
C LYS A 92 -11.80 18.78 0.85
N ALA A 93 -11.50 18.56 2.12
CA ALA A 93 -11.10 17.24 2.60
C ALA A 93 -12.21 16.21 2.32
N LYS A 94 -11.80 14.98 1.97
CA LYS A 94 -12.74 13.87 1.79
C LYS A 94 -13.49 13.57 3.07
N GLY A 95 -14.75 13.21 2.93
CA GLY A 95 -15.57 12.65 4.02
C GLY A 95 -15.55 11.14 3.96
N VAL A 96 -15.47 10.49 5.12
CA VAL A 96 -15.61 9.02 5.22
C VAL A 96 -16.58 8.72 6.35
N ALA A 97 -17.46 7.74 6.15
CA ALA A 97 -18.39 7.25 7.16
C ALA A 97 -18.41 5.72 7.17
N ILE A 98 -18.55 5.13 8.35
CA ILE A 98 -18.75 3.69 8.53
C ILE A 98 -20.15 3.50 9.16
N ASN A 99 -20.99 2.71 8.51
CA ASN A 99 -22.39 2.48 8.91
C ASN A 99 -23.20 3.78 9.12
N GLY A 100 -22.90 4.80 8.30
CA GLY A 100 -23.53 6.11 8.37
C GLY A 100 -22.94 7.06 9.43
N LEU A 101 -22.00 6.60 10.26
CA LEU A 101 -21.32 7.43 11.25
C LEU A 101 -20.03 8.03 10.66
N PRO A 102 -19.91 9.36 10.56
CA PRO A 102 -18.70 10.00 10.08
C PRO A 102 -17.49 9.67 10.94
N ILE A 103 -16.39 9.27 10.30
CA ILE A 103 -15.11 9.06 10.99
C ILE A 103 -14.24 10.32 10.87
N LYS A 104 -13.48 10.62 11.92
CA LYS A 104 -12.58 11.78 11.96
C LYS A 104 -11.14 11.46 11.62
N LYS A 105 -10.73 10.20 11.80
CA LYS A 105 -9.35 9.76 11.62
C LYS A 105 -9.30 8.52 10.74
N ALA A 106 -8.39 8.48 9.77
CA ALA A 106 -8.18 7.33 8.88
C ALA A 106 -7.97 6.01 9.63
N ARG A 107 -7.38 6.04 10.84
CA ARG A 107 -7.20 4.83 11.68
C ARG A 107 -8.49 4.11 12.06
N GLU A 108 -9.63 4.80 11.99
CA GLU A 108 -10.94 4.20 12.29
C GLU A 108 -11.43 3.31 11.14
N LEU A 109 -10.94 3.57 9.92
CA LEU A 109 -11.20 2.77 8.73
C LEU A 109 -10.36 1.48 8.71
N LEU A 110 -9.13 1.55 9.22
CA LEU A 110 -8.20 0.42 9.18
C LEU A 110 -8.66 -0.74 10.08
N GLY A 111 -8.56 -1.95 9.52
CA GLY A 111 -8.96 -3.20 10.18
C GLY A 111 -10.42 -3.57 9.93
N VAL A 112 -11.21 -2.77 9.17
CA VAL A 112 -12.50 -3.21 8.63
C VAL A 112 -12.24 -4.27 7.56
N VAL A 113 -11.31 -3.99 6.64
CA VAL A 113 -10.79 -4.95 5.65
C VAL A 113 -9.31 -4.69 5.44
N ASN A 114 -8.52 -5.75 5.34
CA ASN A 114 -7.11 -5.67 4.96
C ASN A 114 -6.98 -5.96 3.46
N LEU A 115 -6.21 -5.14 2.77
CA LEU A 115 -6.07 -5.20 1.33
C LEU A 115 -4.60 -5.35 0.95
N VAL A 116 -4.28 -6.31 0.12
CA VAL A 116 -2.96 -6.41 -0.52
C VAL A 116 -3.14 -6.14 -2.01
N PHE A 117 -2.45 -5.12 -2.50
CA PHE A 117 -2.54 -4.68 -3.89
C PHE A 117 -1.25 -5.06 -4.63
N PHE A 118 -1.40 -5.81 -5.70
CA PHE A 118 -0.31 -6.16 -6.62
C PHE A 118 -0.46 -5.39 -7.92
N SER A 119 0.63 -4.83 -8.42
CA SER A 119 0.68 -4.16 -9.71
C SER A 119 2.06 -4.28 -10.36
N PRO A 120 2.19 -4.07 -11.69
CA PRO A 120 3.49 -3.96 -12.34
C PRO A 120 4.39 -2.89 -11.74
N GLU A 121 3.79 -1.87 -11.10
CA GLU A 121 4.49 -0.76 -10.44
C GLU A 121 5.24 -1.21 -9.18
N ASP A 122 4.93 -2.38 -8.59
CA ASP A 122 5.61 -2.91 -7.40
C ASP A 122 7.11 -3.15 -7.65
N LEU A 123 7.50 -3.34 -8.90
CA LEU A 123 8.90 -3.39 -9.31
C LEU A 123 9.67 -2.10 -8.92
N ASN A 124 8.98 -0.98 -8.77
CA ASN A 124 9.55 0.29 -8.32
C ASN A 124 10.06 0.25 -6.87
N ILE A 125 9.53 -0.67 -6.03
CA ILE A 125 10.04 -0.90 -4.67
C ILE A 125 11.52 -1.30 -4.73
N ILE A 126 11.88 -2.10 -5.74
CA ILE A 126 13.26 -2.56 -5.96
C ILE A 126 14.07 -1.51 -6.73
N LYS A 127 13.55 -1.02 -7.85
CA LYS A 127 14.31 -0.18 -8.80
C LYS A 127 14.51 1.25 -8.37
N ASN A 128 13.49 1.85 -7.74
CA ASN A 128 13.47 3.27 -7.46
C ASN A 128 14.23 3.62 -6.16
N GLY A 129 14.21 4.91 -5.81
CA GLY A 129 14.86 5.44 -4.63
C GLY A 129 14.18 5.05 -3.31
N PRO A 130 14.79 5.44 -2.17
CA PRO A 130 14.32 5.10 -0.82
C PRO A 130 12.87 5.52 -0.53
N GLY A 131 12.34 6.50 -1.27
CA GLY A 131 10.96 6.98 -1.11
C GLY A 131 9.91 5.90 -1.34
N GLU A 132 10.10 5.04 -2.36
CA GLU A 132 9.17 3.93 -2.65
C GLU A 132 9.22 2.87 -1.56
N ARG A 133 10.40 2.50 -1.09
CA ARG A 133 10.58 1.50 -0.03
C ARG A 133 10.02 1.97 1.31
N ARG A 134 10.19 3.26 1.67
CA ARG A 134 9.51 3.82 2.84
C ARG A 134 7.99 3.81 2.68
N ARG A 135 7.48 4.16 1.49
CA ARG A 135 6.05 4.12 1.20
C ARG A 135 5.49 2.72 1.35
N PHE A 136 6.21 1.71 0.86
CA PHE A 136 5.88 0.30 1.03
C PHE A 136 5.79 -0.07 2.52
N MET A 137 6.87 0.13 3.31
CA MET A 137 6.85 -0.14 4.75
C MET A 137 5.71 0.58 5.48
N ASP A 138 5.52 1.86 5.18
CA ASP A 138 4.51 2.67 5.86
C ASP A 138 3.09 2.24 5.49
N ALA A 139 2.85 1.79 4.25
CA ALA A 139 1.55 1.31 3.82
C ALA A 139 1.18 0.02 4.56
N GLU A 140 2.10 -0.94 4.61
CA GLU A 140 1.90 -2.21 5.29
C GLU A 140 1.75 -2.05 6.80
N LEU A 141 2.69 -1.37 7.44
CA LEU A 141 2.64 -1.14 8.88
C LEU A 141 1.40 -0.35 9.32
N CYS A 142 0.93 0.60 8.51
CA CYS A 142 -0.30 1.33 8.81
C CYS A 142 -1.55 0.43 8.79
N GLN A 143 -1.60 -0.60 7.95
CA GLN A 143 -2.71 -1.55 7.93
C GLN A 143 -2.63 -2.52 9.12
N LEU A 144 -1.42 -2.93 9.50
CA LEU A 144 -1.18 -3.92 10.54
C LEU A 144 -1.23 -3.34 11.96
N ASP A 145 -0.83 -2.08 12.14
CA ASP A 145 -0.69 -1.44 13.47
C ASP A 145 -1.28 -0.02 13.50
N LYS A 146 -2.42 0.14 14.19
CA LYS A 146 -3.09 1.45 14.38
C LYS A 146 -2.26 2.44 15.19
N LEU A 147 -1.36 1.96 16.06
CA LEU A 147 -0.45 2.82 16.82
C LEU A 147 0.64 3.36 15.89
N TYR A 148 1.21 2.51 15.03
CA TYR A 148 2.16 2.95 14.01
C TYR A 148 1.60 4.07 13.13
N LEU A 149 0.37 3.92 12.63
CA LEU A 149 -0.28 4.99 11.85
C LEU A 149 -0.38 6.29 12.63
N THR A 150 -0.72 6.20 13.93
CA THR A 150 -0.85 7.38 14.79
C THR A 150 0.51 8.05 15.00
N ASP A 151 1.54 7.25 15.28
CA ASP A 151 2.91 7.74 15.49
C ASP A 151 3.51 8.32 14.20
N LEU A 152 3.26 7.68 13.05
CA LEU A 152 3.68 8.19 11.73
C LEU A 152 3.01 9.53 11.39
N ALA A 153 1.71 9.66 11.65
CA ALA A 153 1.00 10.92 11.44
C ALA A 153 1.52 12.03 12.35
N GLY A 154 1.76 11.72 13.63
CA GLY A 154 2.38 12.63 14.60
C GLY A 154 3.78 13.06 14.17
N TYR A 155 4.61 12.09 13.79
CA TYR A 155 5.97 12.34 13.31
C TYR A 155 5.97 13.28 12.09
N ASN A 156 5.15 13.00 11.08
CA ASN A 156 5.07 13.82 9.88
C ASN A 156 4.56 15.24 10.17
N HIS A 157 3.63 15.39 11.11
CA HIS A 157 3.18 16.71 11.56
C HIS A 157 4.33 17.49 12.21
N VAL A 158 5.01 16.89 13.18
CA VAL A 158 6.14 17.50 13.89
C VAL A 158 7.29 17.83 12.94
N LEU A 159 7.63 16.92 12.03
CA LEU A 159 8.65 17.12 10.99
C LEU A 159 8.35 18.35 10.13
N ASN A 160 7.09 18.50 9.71
CA ASN A 160 6.66 19.64 8.91
C ASN A 160 6.75 20.96 9.71
N GLN A 161 6.36 20.96 10.99
CA GLN A 161 6.48 22.15 11.86
C GLN A 161 7.95 22.51 12.09
N ARG A 162 8.80 21.51 12.41
CA ARG A 162 10.25 21.73 12.55
C ARG A 162 10.87 22.30 11.28
N ASN A 163 10.56 21.72 10.11
CA ASN A 163 11.09 22.21 8.84
C ASN A 163 10.58 23.62 8.49
N LYS A 164 9.35 23.97 8.89
CA LYS A 164 8.84 25.34 8.78
C LYS A 164 9.63 26.27 9.70
N LEU A 165 9.81 25.91 10.96
CA LEU A 165 10.61 26.69 11.93
C LEU A 165 12.04 26.93 11.42
N LEU A 166 12.73 25.90 10.90
CA LEU A 166 14.08 26.03 10.32
C LEU A 166 14.13 27.06 9.17
N LYS A 167 13.06 27.18 8.38
CA LYS A 167 12.96 28.21 7.33
C LYS A 167 12.74 29.60 7.92
N ASP A 168 11.92 29.71 8.97
CA ASP A 168 11.56 30.99 9.60
C ASP A 168 12.73 31.54 10.45
N MET A 169 13.50 30.67 11.12
CA MET A 169 14.70 31.03 11.92
C MET A 169 15.79 31.71 11.08
N TYR A 170 15.84 31.45 9.76
CA TYR A 170 16.76 32.18 8.89
C TYR A 170 16.47 33.69 8.88
N LYS A 171 15.23 34.08 9.14
CA LYS A 171 14.79 35.50 9.21
C LYS A 171 14.70 36.01 10.66
N GLN A 172 14.45 35.11 11.62
CA GLN A 172 14.21 35.44 13.03
C GLN A 172 14.95 34.42 13.93
N PRO A 173 16.25 34.67 14.25
CA PRO A 173 17.10 33.75 15.04
C PRO A 173 16.55 33.44 16.44
N ASP A 174 15.79 34.36 17.03
CA ASP A 174 15.25 34.24 18.40
C ASP A 174 14.24 33.10 18.57
N LEU A 175 13.78 32.49 17.47
CA LEU A 175 12.88 31.33 17.50
C LEU A 175 13.58 30.01 17.91
N GLY A 176 14.91 30.05 18.13
CA GLY A 176 15.71 28.85 18.43
C GLY A 176 15.27 28.07 19.68
N ALA A 177 14.75 28.75 20.70
CA ALA A 177 14.25 28.11 21.91
C ALA A 177 13.05 27.14 21.66
N THR A 178 12.29 27.35 20.60
CA THR A 178 11.17 26.46 20.24
C THR A 178 11.62 25.20 19.51
N LEU A 179 12.85 25.16 18.99
CA LEU A 179 13.38 24.01 18.26
C LEU A 179 13.51 22.77 19.15
N ASP A 180 13.89 22.96 20.41
CA ASP A 180 14.04 21.87 21.39
C ASP A 180 12.73 21.12 21.61
N VAL A 181 11.60 21.83 21.62
CA VAL A 181 10.26 21.23 21.80
C VAL A 181 9.91 20.34 20.60
N TRP A 182 10.22 20.79 19.39
CA TRP A 182 9.99 19.99 18.19
C TRP A 182 10.95 18.79 18.08
N ASP A 183 12.23 18.98 18.47
CA ASP A 183 13.23 17.92 18.51
C ASP A 183 12.80 16.81 19.47
N MET A 184 12.37 17.15 20.69
CA MET A 184 11.90 16.19 21.69
C MET A 184 10.70 15.37 21.16
N GLN A 185 9.71 16.02 20.54
CA GLN A 185 8.56 15.33 19.97
C GLN A 185 8.96 14.43 18.77
N LEU A 186 9.89 14.92 17.93
CA LEU A 186 10.39 14.16 16.78
C LEU A 186 11.13 12.89 17.23
N VAL A 187 11.92 12.99 18.30
CA VAL A 187 12.60 11.84 18.93
C VAL A 187 11.60 10.83 19.46
N ASN A 188 10.57 11.29 20.19
CA ASN A 188 9.57 10.40 20.77
C ASN A 188 8.83 9.57 19.72
N TYR A 189 8.36 10.20 18.62
CA TYR A 189 7.73 9.47 17.53
C TYR A 189 8.73 8.68 16.69
N GLY A 190 9.89 9.25 16.42
CA GLY A 190 10.92 8.66 15.57
C GLY A 190 11.44 7.33 16.10
N ARG A 191 11.74 7.26 17.42
CA ARG A 191 12.18 6.01 18.08
C ARG A 191 11.19 4.87 17.89
N LYS A 192 9.89 5.15 18.05
CA LYS A 192 8.83 4.16 17.88
C LYS A 192 8.74 3.66 16.43
N ILE A 193 8.83 4.57 15.47
CA ILE A 193 8.78 4.23 14.03
C ILE A 193 9.97 3.35 13.65
N ILE A 194 11.20 3.72 14.07
CA ILE A 194 12.41 2.95 13.80
C ILE A 194 12.29 1.54 14.38
N GLY A 195 11.85 1.43 15.64
CA GLY A 195 11.64 0.13 16.30
C GLY A 195 10.62 -0.74 15.54
N LYS A 196 9.46 -0.17 15.17
CA LYS A 196 8.42 -0.90 14.44
C LYS A 196 8.83 -1.34 13.04
N ARG A 197 9.61 -0.53 12.33
CA ARG A 197 10.16 -0.91 11.03
C ARG A 197 11.18 -2.05 11.14
N ARG A 198 11.97 -2.09 12.20
CA ARG A 198 12.90 -3.19 12.47
C ARG A 198 12.15 -4.49 12.73
N GLU A 199 11.18 -4.48 13.66
CA GLU A 199 10.31 -5.63 13.93
C GLU A 199 9.60 -6.15 12.65
N PHE A 200 9.14 -5.24 11.81
CA PHE A 200 8.50 -5.57 10.53
C PHE A 200 9.46 -6.28 9.58
N VAL A 201 10.68 -5.77 9.41
CA VAL A 201 11.68 -6.36 8.51
C VAL A 201 12.16 -7.72 9.03
N GLU A 202 12.30 -7.89 10.34
CA GLU A 202 12.59 -9.19 10.94
C GLU A 202 11.47 -10.21 10.63
N SER A 203 10.22 -9.84 10.87
CA SER A 203 9.06 -10.68 10.55
C SER A 203 8.91 -10.97 9.06
N LEU A 204 9.23 -10.01 8.20
CA LEU A 204 9.23 -10.17 6.75
C LEU A 204 10.30 -11.19 6.31
N ASN A 205 11.50 -11.14 6.89
CA ASN A 205 12.59 -12.06 6.55
C ASN A 205 12.29 -13.51 6.93
N GLU A 206 11.48 -13.76 7.96
CA GLU A 206 11.04 -15.13 8.31
C GLU A 206 10.18 -15.75 7.20
N ILE A 207 9.42 -14.92 6.49
CA ILE A 207 8.44 -15.36 5.48
C ILE A 207 9.06 -15.35 4.08
N ILE A 208 9.70 -14.23 3.71
CA ILE A 208 10.13 -14.01 2.32
C ILE A 208 11.17 -15.02 1.84
N LYS A 209 12.01 -15.55 2.75
CA LYS A 209 13.04 -16.53 2.42
C LYS A 209 12.45 -17.81 1.83
N GLU A 210 11.38 -18.30 2.40
CA GLU A 210 10.69 -19.50 1.92
C GLU A 210 9.98 -19.24 0.58
N ILE A 211 9.25 -18.12 0.48
CA ILE A 211 8.55 -17.73 -0.76
C ILE A 211 9.54 -17.58 -1.92
N HIS A 212 10.62 -16.86 -1.70
CA HIS A 212 11.63 -16.64 -2.74
C HIS A 212 12.33 -17.93 -3.16
N ARG A 213 12.63 -18.81 -2.20
CA ARG A 213 13.18 -20.14 -2.47
C ARG A 213 12.26 -20.96 -3.37
N ASN A 214 10.95 -20.94 -3.11
CA ASN A 214 9.97 -21.67 -3.92
C ASN A 214 9.87 -21.07 -5.33
N LEU A 215 9.86 -19.75 -5.46
CA LEU A 215 9.83 -19.05 -6.75
C LEU A 215 11.08 -19.23 -7.61
N THR A 216 12.22 -19.56 -6.99
CA THR A 216 13.52 -19.68 -7.68
C THR A 216 14.03 -21.11 -7.74
N GLY A 217 13.22 -22.10 -7.32
CA GLY A 217 13.65 -23.51 -7.26
C GLY A 217 14.82 -23.75 -6.31
N GLY A 218 14.98 -22.93 -5.27
CA GLY A 218 16.01 -23.07 -4.25
C GLY A 218 17.40 -22.50 -4.63
N ILE A 219 17.52 -21.86 -5.77
CA ILE A 219 18.81 -21.36 -6.30
C ILE A 219 19.22 -20.04 -5.64
N GLU A 220 18.26 -19.19 -5.25
CA GLU A 220 18.48 -17.85 -4.71
C GLU A 220 18.05 -17.72 -3.25
N ASN A 221 18.86 -17.01 -2.46
CA ASN A 221 18.54 -16.64 -1.09
C ASN A 221 18.31 -15.14 -1.04
N ILE A 222 17.11 -14.70 -0.62
CA ILE A 222 16.75 -13.30 -0.46
C ILE A 222 16.90 -12.87 1.00
N GLU A 223 17.28 -11.62 1.19
CA GLU A 223 17.31 -10.95 2.48
C GLU A 223 16.89 -9.50 2.32
N VAL A 224 16.04 -9.03 3.25
CA VAL A 224 15.63 -7.63 3.35
C VAL A 224 16.34 -7.02 4.55
N ILE A 225 17.07 -5.92 4.34
CA ILE A 225 17.87 -5.28 5.37
C ILE A 225 17.31 -3.88 5.62
N TYR A 226 16.94 -3.60 6.86
CA TYR A 226 16.52 -2.26 7.26
C TYR A 226 17.76 -1.38 7.48
N GLU A 227 17.83 -0.26 6.78
CA GLU A 227 18.89 0.73 6.85
C GLU A 227 18.35 2.03 7.49
N PRO A 228 18.31 2.12 8.82
CA PRO A 228 17.90 3.36 9.48
C PRO A 228 18.92 4.45 9.20
N SER A 229 18.47 5.67 8.93
CA SER A 229 19.35 6.84 8.76
C SER A 229 20.13 7.19 10.03
N VAL A 230 19.59 6.75 11.16
CA VAL A 230 20.17 6.86 12.51
C VAL A 230 19.49 5.82 13.40
N GLU A 231 20.25 5.19 14.29
CA GLU A 231 19.71 4.28 15.29
C GLU A 231 18.77 5.00 16.28
N SER A 232 17.79 4.29 16.82
CA SER A 232 16.75 4.88 17.68
C SER A 232 17.33 5.59 18.90
N GLU A 233 18.36 5.01 19.50
CA GLU A 233 19.06 5.52 20.69
C GLU A 233 19.85 6.80 20.39
N ALA A 234 20.43 6.88 19.19
CA ALA A 234 21.27 8.00 18.74
C ALA A 234 20.48 9.14 18.08
N LEU A 235 19.14 9.01 17.92
CA LEU A 235 18.33 9.99 17.18
C LEU A 235 18.38 11.39 17.81
N GLU A 236 18.31 11.49 19.13
CA GLU A 236 18.33 12.74 19.85
C GLU A 236 19.68 13.47 19.67
N GLU A 237 20.77 12.76 19.89
CA GLU A 237 22.11 13.29 19.69
C GLU A 237 22.35 13.70 18.24
N SER A 238 21.86 12.90 17.29
CA SER A 238 21.99 13.19 15.86
C SER A 238 21.23 14.45 15.46
N LEU A 239 20.02 14.68 15.97
CA LEU A 239 19.27 15.92 15.71
C LEU A 239 19.98 17.13 16.28
N PHE A 240 20.52 17.04 17.50
CA PHE A 240 21.28 18.11 18.12
C PHE A 240 22.55 18.44 17.34
N ARG A 241 23.36 17.43 17.00
CA ARG A 241 24.61 17.58 16.24
C ARG A 241 24.41 18.17 14.86
N ASN A 242 23.28 17.84 14.20
CA ASN A 242 22.98 18.28 12.84
C ASN A 242 22.23 19.64 12.76
N ARG A 243 21.98 20.34 13.87
CA ARG A 243 21.21 21.60 13.91
C ARG A 243 21.73 22.65 12.93
N ASP A 244 23.02 22.90 12.91
CA ASP A 244 23.64 23.90 12.01
C ASP A 244 23.47 23.51 10.54
N ARG A 245 23.59 22.22 10.25
CA ARG A 245 23.33 21.67 8.90
C ARG A 245 21.88 21.85 8.53
N ASP A 246 20.95 21.47 9.41
CA ASP A 246 19.51 21.57 9.21
C ASP A 246 19.06 23.02 8.99
N LEU A 247 19.63 23.96 9.73
CA LEU A 247 19.40 25.40 9.55
C LEU A 247 19.85 25.87 8.16
N ARG A 248 21.05 25.49 7.72
CA ARG A 248 21.55 25.84 6.37
C ARG A 248 20.70 25.24 5.27
N MET A 249 20.31 23.96 5.41
CA MET A 249 19.52 23.21 4.44
C MET A 249 18.02 23.51 4.54
N LYS A 250 17.56 24.18 5.61
CA LYS A 250 16.15 24.47 5.93
C LYS A 250 15.28 23.21 5.98
N MET A 251 15.87 22.10 6.41
CA MET A 251 15.23 20.79 6.46
C MET A 251 15.92 19.86 7.45
N THR A 252 15.15 18.95 8.05
CA THR A 252 15.66 17.91 8.95
C THR A 252 16.42 16.86 8.15
N SER A 253 17.66 16.56 8.56
CA SER A 253 18.55 15.64 7.85
C SER A 253 18.60 14.22 8.44
N SER A 254 18.12 14.01 9.66
CA SER A 254 18.17 12.72 10.37
C SER A 254 16.77 12.28 10.83
N GLY A 255 16.51 10.98 10.80
CA GLY A 255 15.28 10.37 11.29
C GLY A 255 14.58 9.48 10.29
N PRO A 256 13.48 8.79 10.66
CA PRO A 256 12.83 7.74 9.85
C PRO A 256 12.36 8.20 8.47
N HIS A 257 12.17 9.48 8.22
CA HIS A 257 11.88 10.01 6.89
C HIS A 257 13.07 9.93 5.92
N ARG A 258 14.26 9.50 6.38
CA ARG A 258 15.50 9.29 5.62
C ARG A 258 15.93 7.82 5.52
N ASP A 259 15.24 6.93 6.20
CA ASP A 259 15.54 5.49 6.19
C ASP A 259 15.43 4.87 4.81
N ASP A 260 16.06 3.70 4.68
CA ASP A 260 15.95 2.88 3.48
C ASP A 260 15.76 1.39 3.82
N LEU A 261 15.44 0.61 2.82
CA LEU A 261 15.52 -0.84 2.79
C LEU A 261 16.46 -1.28 1.68
N MET A 262 17.36 -2.19 1.98
CA MET A 262 18.13 -2.90 0.97
C MET A 262 17.55 -4.29 0.78
N VAL A 263 17.37 -4.71 -0.47
CA VAL A 263 16.99 -6.08 -0.82
C VAL A 263 18.20 -6.74 -1.47
N ALA A 264 18.70 -7.79 -0.83
CA ALA A 264 19.84 -8.55 -1.29
C ALA A 264 19.43 -9.94 -1.76
N VAL A 265 20.01 -10.42 -2.85
CA VAL A 265 19.91 -11.82 -3.31
C VAL A 265 21.32 -12.39 -3.38
N ASN A 266 21.53 -13.52 -2.70
CA ASN A 266 22.85 -14.13 -2.52
C ASN A 266 23.92 -13.14 -2.02
N GLY A 267 23.51 -12.22 -1.10
CA GLY A 267 24.39 -11.19 -0.52
C GLY A 267 24.65 -9.98 -1.41
N ILE A 268 24.02 -9.89 -2.58
CA ILE A 268 24.24 -8.79 -3.54
C ILE A 268 23.02 -7.86 -3.56
N ASP A 269 23.23 -6.55 -3.43
CA ASP A 269 22.19 -5.53 -3.60
C ASP A 269 21.59 -5.59 -5.01
N ILE A 270 20.35 -6.09 -5.12
CA ILE A 270 19.71 -6.32 -6.41
C ILE A 270 19.23 -5.04 -7.10
N ARG A 271 19.12 -3.94 -6.39
CA ARG A 271 18.83 -2.65 -7.00
C ARG A 271 19.97 -2.21 -7.93
N LYS A 272 21.23 -2.44 -7.51
CA LYS A 272 22.42 -2.02 -8.25
C LYS A 272 22.91 -3.06 -9.27
N TYR A 273 22.84 -4.32 -8.87
CA TYR A 273 23.54 -5.40 -9.59
C TYR A 273 22.63 -6.55 -10.01
N GLY A 274 21.36 -6.54 -9.59
CA GLY A 274 20.42 -7.60 -9.93
C GLY A 274 19.96 -7.56 -11.38
N SER A 275 19.79 -8.74 -11.99
CA SER A 275 19.13 -8.87 -13.29
C SER A 275 17.66 -8.44 -13.20
N GLN A 276 17.04 -8.13 -14.33
CA GLN A 276 15.60 -7.79 -14.37
C GLN A 276 14.74 -8.93 -13.83
N GLY A 277 15.10 -10.19 -14.11
CA GLY A 277 14.41 -11.36 -13.59
C GLY A 277 14.49 -11.45 -12.08
N GLN A 278 15.67 -11.24 -11.48
CA GLN A 278 15.87 -11.20 -10.03
C GLN A 278 15.04 -10.09 -9.38
N GLN A 279 15.06 -8.89 -9.96
CA GLN A 279 14.29 -7.77 -9.44
C GLN A 279 12.78 -8.03 -9.47
N ARG A 280 12.24 -8.62 -10.55
CA ARG A 280 10.84 -9.02 -10.65
C ARG A 280 10.47 -10.10 -9.63
N THR A 281 11.31 -11.14 -9.51
CA THR A 281 11.08 -12.23 -8.54
C THR A 281 11.11 -11.71 -7.10
N ALA A 282 12.05 -10.81 -6.78
CA ALA A 282 12.12 -10.21 -5.46
C ALA A 282 10.92 -9.31 -5.15
N ALA A 283 10.44 -8.51 -6.12
CA ALA A 283 9.23 -7.72 -5.96
C ALA A 283 8.00 -8.61 -5.72
N LEU A 284 7.86 -9.70 -6.48
CA LEU A 284 6.79 -10.68 -6.27
C LEU A 284 6.90 -11.35 -4.90
N SER A 285 8.11 -11.73 -4.48
CA SER A 285 8.35 -12.34 -3.16
C SER A 285 7.95 -11.39 -2.02
N LEU A 286 8.29 -10.10 -2.13
CA LEU A 286 7.88 -9.07 -1.17
C LEU A 286 6.36 -8.99 -1.08
N LYS A 287 5.68 -8.89 -2.22
CA LYS A 287 4.21 -8.76 -2.27
C LYS A 287 3.48 -10.01 -1.76
N LEU A 288 3.96 -11.20 -2.10
CA LEU A 288 3.41 -12.43 -1.54
C LEU A 288 3.61 -12.52 -0.02
N SER A 289 4.74 -12.02 0.47
CA SER A 289 5.01 -12.01 1.92
C SER A 289 4.02 -11.14 2.71
N GLU A 290 3.45 -10.09 2.10
CA GLU A 290 2.41 -9.26 2.74
C GLU A 290 1.17 -10.09 3.10
N ILE A 291 0.76 -11.04 2.25
CA ILE A 291 -0.40 -11.91 2.51
C ILE A 291 -0.19 -12.67 3.82
N TYR A 292 0.97 -13.33 3.94
CA TYR A 292 1.31 -14.13 5.12
C TYR A 292 1.57 -13.28 6.37
N LEU A 293 2.09 -12.05 6.20
CA LEU A 293 2.23 -11.09 7.30
C LEU A 293 0.88 -10.65 7.85
N VAL A 294 -0.08 -10.32 6.98
CA VAL A 294 -1.45 -10.00 7.40
C VAL A 294 -2.06 -11.17 8.16
N GLU A 295 -1.97 -12.38 7.62
CA GLU A 295 -2.51 -13.58 8.26
C GLU A 295 -1.86 -13.85 9.63
N LYS A 296 -0.52 -13.73 9.72
CA LYS A 296 0.25 -13.93 10.96
C LYS A 296 -0.10 -12.90 12.05
N ILE A 297 -0.28 -11.62 11.69
CA ILE A 297 -0.44 -10.52 12.66
C ILE A 297 -1.91 -10.27 12.97
N ILE A 298 -2.78 -10.31 11.96
CA ILE A 298 -4.21 -9.98 12.10
C ILE A 298 -5.06 -11.21 12.40
N HIS A 299 -4.52 -12.43 12.14
CA HIS A 299 -5.23 -13.71 12.24
C HIS A 299 -6.48 -13.76 11.33
N ASP A 300 -6.44 -13.06 10.21
CA ASP A 300 -7.47 -13.02 9.18
C ASP A 300 -6.80 -12.88 7.79
N LYS A 301 -7.45 -13.39 6.73
CA LYS A 301 -6.93 -13.30 5.36
C LYS A 301 -7.23 -11.92 4.77
N PRO A 302 -6.30 -11.30 4.03
CA PRO A 302 -6.58 -10.08 3.29
C PRO A 302 -7.46 -10.33 2.09
N VAL A 303 -8.03 -9.28 1.49
CA VAL A 303 -8.57 -9.32 0.13
C VAL A 303 -7.46 -8.90 -0.83
N LEU A 304 -7.28 -9.64 -1.92
CA LEU A 304 -6.23 -9.41 -2.90
C LEU A 304 -6.75 -8.65 -4.12
N LEU A 305 -5.98 -7.68 -4.54
CA LEU A 305 -6.23 -6.88 -5.73
C LEU A 305 -5.04 -7.06 -6.67
N LEU A 306 -5.21 -7.80 -7.77
CA LEU A 306 -4.16 -8.11 -8.74
C LEU A 306 -4.40 -7.33 -10.04
N ASP A 307 -3.63 -6.26 -10.27
CA ASP A 307 -3.78 -5.40 -11.44
C ASP A 307 -2.78 -5.79 -12.54
N ASP A 308 -3.24 -6.56 -13.52
CA ASP A 308 -2.49 -7.01 -14.71
C ASP A 308 -1.14 -7.71 -14.41
N VAL A 309 -1.04 -8.35 -13.24
CA VAL A 309 0.22 -8.94 -12.75
C VAL A 309 0.58 -10.21 -13.50
N LEU A 310 -0.43 -11.02 -13.87
CA LEU A 310 -0.19 -12.32 -14.50
C LEU A 310 0.52 -12.20 -15.85
N SER A 311 0.23 -11.16 -16.63
CA SER A 311 0.88 -10.89 -17.91
C SER A 311 2.41 -10.63 -17.81
N GLU A 312 2.88 -10.26 -16.62
CA GLU A 312 4.30 -9.97 -16.34
C GLU A 312 5.09 -11.21 -15.86
N LEU A 313 4.41 -12.33 -15.61
CA LEU A 313 5.00 -13.53 -15.01
C LEU A 313 5.09 -14.68 -16.02
N ASP A 314 6.14 -15.48 -15.92
CA ASP A 314 6.20 -16.77 -16.58
C ASP A 314 5.26 -17.79 -15.93
N SER A 315 4.98 -18.88 -16.64
CA SER A 315 4.01 -19.90 -16.20
C SER A 315 4.31 -20.50 -14.82
N SER A 316 5.58 -20.64 -14.44
CA SER A 316 5.95 -21.19 -13.13
C SER A 316 5.57 -20.24 -12.00
N ARG A 317 5.84 -18.93 -12.17
CA ARG A 317 5.47 -17.90 -11.20
C ARG A 317 3.98 -17.63 -11.16
N GLN A 318 3.30 -17.71 -12.32
CA GLN A 318 1.84 -17.65 -12.40
C GLN A 318 1.20 -18.77 -11.57
N ASN A 319 1.66 -20.02 -11.76
CA ASN A 319 1.17 -21.18 -10.97
C ASN A 319 1.35 -20.95 -9.48
N TYR A 320 2.56 -20.58 -9.06
CA TYR A 320 2.86 -20.36 -7.65
C TYR A 320 1.98 -19.25 -7.04
N LEU A 321 1.78 -18.14 -7.76
CA LEU A 321 0.89 -17.07 -7.32
C LEU A 321 -0.55 -17.57 -7.18
N LEU A 322 -1.08 -18.25 -8.20
CA LEU A 322 -2.46 -18.75 -8.22
C LEU A 322 -2.71 -19.80 -7.11
N GLU A 323 -1.74 -20.68 -6.84
CA GLU A 323 -1.79 -21.61 -5.72
C GLU A 323 -1.77 -20.91 -4.36
N SER A 324 -0.95 -19.85 -4.22
CA SER A 324 -0.82 -19.09 -2.97
C SER A 324 -2.09 -18.32 -2.58
N ILE A 325 -3.00 -18.08 -3.52
CA ILE A 325 -4.21 -17.24 -3.31
C ILE A 325 -5.51 -18.04 -3.28
N HIS A 326 -5.45 -19.36 -3.30
CA HIS A 326 -6.59 -20.25 -3.52
C HIS A 326 -7.79 -20.00 -2.60
N ASP A 327 -7.58 -19.71 -1.32
CA ASP A 327 -8.67 -19.54 -0.33
C ASP A 327 -8.84 -18.07 0.09
N ILE A 328 -8.54 -17.13 -0.79
CA ILE A 328 -8.55 -15.69 -0.50
C ILE A 328 -9.46 -15.00 -1.51
N GLN A 329 -10.33 -14.10 -1.06
CA GLN A 329 -11.07 -13.28 -2.01
C GLN A 329 -10.11 -12.47 -2.86
N THR A 330 -10.18 -12.68 -4.17
CA THR A 330 -9.24 -12.07 -5.11
C THR A 330 -10.00 -11.35 -6.23
N MET A 331 -9.56 -10.14 -6.55
CA MET A 331 -10.02 -9.33 -7.67
C MET A 331 -8.88 -9.18 -8.66
N ILE A 332 -9.02 -9.70 -9.86
CA ILE A 332 -7.96 -9.77 -10.86
C ILE A 332 -8.36 -8.97 -12.10
N THR A 333 -7.49 -8.11 -12.59
CA THR A 333 -7.63 -7.52 -13.92
C THR A 333 -6.72 -8.22 -14.92
N CYS A 334 -7.20 -8.44 -16.13
CA CYS A 334 -6.45 -9.07 -17.23
C CYS A 334 -6.97 -8.59 -18.59
N THR A 335 -6.23 -8.88 -19.65
CA THR A 335 -6.66 -8.60 -21.03
C THR A 335 -7.51 -9.74 -21.62
N GLY A 336 -7.29 -10.98 -21.18
CA GLY A 336 -8.01 -12.18 -21.63
C GLY A 336 -8.12 -13.23 -20.53
N LEU A 337 -8.84 -14.30 -20.79
CA LEU A 337 -9.11 -15.40 -19.84
C LEU A 337 -8.23 -16.64 -20.07
N ASP A 338 -7.42 -16.66 -21.12
CA ASP A 338 -6.69 -17.86 -21.58
C ASP A 338 -5.72 -18.39 -20.52
N ASP A 339 -5.05 -17.49 -19.78
CA ASP A 339 -4.12 -17.85 -18.70
C ASP A 339 -4.82 -18.66 -17.59
N PHE A 340 -6.04 -18.29 -17.23
CA PHE A 340 -6.80 -18.96 -16.17
C PHE A 340 -7.32 -20.34 -16.61
N VAL A 341 -7.73 -20.44 -17.86
CA VAL A 341 -8.18 -21.71 -18.45
C VAL A 341 -7.02 -22.70 -18.52
N SER A 342 -5.85 -22.25 -18.94
CA SER A 342 -4.65 -23.08 -19.03
C SER A 342 -4.17 -23.64 -17.70
N HIS A 343 -4.38 -22.89 -16.59
CA HIS A 343 -3.98 -23.27 -15.24
C HIS A 343 -5.08 -23.96 -14.42
N GLN A 344 -6.25 -24.23 -15.01
CA GLN A 344 -7.42 -24.81 -14.33
C GLN A 344 -7.80 -24.06 -13.03
N PHE A 345 -7.62 -22.75 -13.02
CA PHE A 345 -7.89 -21.91 -11.87
C PHE A 345 -9.40 -21.70 -11.69
N THR A 346 -9.88 -21.85 -10.45
CA THR A 346 -11.32 -21.68 -10.15
C THR A 346 -11.72 -20.22 -10.24
N ILE A 347 -12.58 -19.90 -11.20
CA ILE A 347 -13.15 -18.58 -11.40
C ILE A 347 -14.58 -18.58 -10.84
N ASN A 348 -14.89 -17.69 -9.91
CA ASN A 348 -16.22 -17.60 -9.31
C ASN A 348 -17.10 -16.57 -10.05
N LYS A 349 -16.52 -15.46 -10.49
CA LYS A 349 -17.27 -14.40 -11.17
C LYS A 349 -16.42 -13.67 -12.20
N VAL A 350 -17.04 -13.39 -13.35
CA VAL A 350 -16.36 -12.73 -14.47
C VAL A 350 -17.09 -11.45 -14.85
N PHE A 351 -16.32 -10.41 -15.14
CA PHE A 351 -16.81 -9.10 -15.57
C PHE A 351 -16.07 -8.67 -16.84
N HIS A 352 -16.81 -8.37 -17.89
CA HIS A 352 -16.27 -7.78 -19.11
C HIS A 352 -16.34 -6.26 -19.04
N VAL A 353 -15.20 -5.58 -19.13
CA VAL A 353 -15.08 -4.13 -18.98
C VAL A 353 -14.81 -3.49 -20.33
N VAL A 354 -15.71 -2.62 -20.79
CA VAL A 354 -15.62 -1.92 -22.08
C VAL A 354 -16.03 -0.47 -21.91
N ALA A 355 -15.12 0.46 -22.19
CA ALA A 355 -15.36 1.92 -22.18
C ALA A 355 -16.08 2.44 -20.92
N GLY A 356 -15.69 1.96 -19.73
CA GLY A 356 -16.32 2.37 -18.47
C GLY A 356 -17.68 1.71 -18.19
N HIS A 357 -18.06 0.71 -18.95
CA HIS A 357 -19.22 -0.14 -18.70
C HIS A 357 -18.78 -1.54 -18.31
N VAL A 358 -19.51 -2.17 -17.42
CA VAL A 358 -19.20 -3.53 -16.93
C VAL A 358 -20.38 -4.44 -17.22
N TYR A 359 -20.10 -5.52 -17.92
CA TYR A 359 -21.07 -6.54 -18.30
C TYR A 359 -20.73 -7.85 -17.59
N GLN A 360 -21.74 -8.54 -17.09
CA GLN A 360 -21.59 -9.90 -16.61
C GLN A 360 -21.99 -10.83 -17.76
N PRO A 361 -21.10 -11.71 -18.26
CA PRO A 361 -21.48 -12.73 -19.22
C PRO A 361 -22.59 -13.59 -18.62
N MET A 362 -23.67 -13.88 -19.39
CA MET A 362 -24.69 -14.81 -18.97
C MET A 362 -24.10 -16.23 -19.01
N GLY A 363 -23.87 -16.83 -17.83
CA GLY A 363 -23.55 -18.23 -17.64
C GLY A 363 -22.11 -18.63 -18.03
N CYS A 364 -21.23 -18.63 -17.05
CA CYS A 364 -20.10 -19.57 -16.96
C CYS A 364 -20.34 -20.45 -15.75
#